data_a807b3f61de6c2b7f18d102928b2dc3a
#
_entry.id   a807b3f61de6c2b7f18d102928b2dc3a
#
_cell.length_a   1.000
_cell.length_b   1.000
_cell.length_c   1.000
_cell.angle_alpha   90.00
_cell.angle_beta   90.00
_cell.angle_gamma   90.00
#
_symmetry.space_group_name_H-M   'P 1'
#
loop_
_entity.id
_entity.type
_entity.pdbx_description
1 polymer ?
#
loop_
_entity_poly.entity_id
_entity_poly.type
_entity_poly.pdbx_seq_one_letter_code
_entity_poly.pdbx_strand_id
1 'polypeptide(L)'
;IKDQLLDEDAENLARLLVEGVEMKRDTLTKFLNKDWYDLRPLHNFFFTRDASMSMYNEVLIGRMANAVRDREAIIMQSIFDFTPGFNTKTLSLNTESDPLRKLTIEGGDVQIARDDILVIGNGMRTSTRAIDALMYNFINRNEDKVQHILVQELPHSPESFINLDMVFTFLDKDKCMVYEPLIMSPGNYQTVHIKIQHGKLISIR
;
A
#
# COMPACT_ATOMS: atom_id res chain seq x y z
N ILE A 1 -3.96 -22.53 -15.66
CA ILE A 1 -4.08 -22.13 -14.26
C ILE A 1 -5.39 -21.40 -13.97
N LYS A 2 -5.84 -20.47 -14.83
CA LYS A 2 -7.08 -19.73 -14.62
C LYS A 2 -8.28 -20.67 -14.50
N ASP A 3 -8.42 -21.59 -15.45
CA ASP A 3 -9.54 -22.56 -15.48
C ASP A 3 -9.47 -23.48 -14.26
N GLN A 4 -8.28 -23.94 -13.88
CA GLN A 4 -8.07 -24.73 -12.67
C GLN A 4 -8.53 -23.99 -11.41
N LEU A 5 -8.22 -22.69 -11.26
CA LEU A 5 -8.62 -21.91 -10.11
C LEU A 5 -10.13 -21.61 -10.09
N LEU A 6 -10.76 -21.48 -11.27
CA LEU A 6 -12.20 -21.23 -11.38
C LEU A 6 -13.05 -22.48 -11.07
N ASP A 7 -12.47 -23.67 -11.20
CA ASP A 7 -13.16 -24.94 -10.93
C ASP A 7 -13.08 -25.34 -9.43
N GLU A 8 -12.28 -24.64 -8.62
CA GLU A 8 -12.10 -24.93 -7.21
C GLU A 8 -13.25 -24.38 -6.35
N ASP A 9 -13.53 -25.06 -5.25
CA ASP A 9 -14.40 -24.49 -4.21
C ASP A 9 -13.74 -23.31 -3.48
N ALA A 10 -14.51 -22.55 -2.72
CA ALA A 10 -14.05 -21.32 -2.09
C ALA A 10 -12.86 -21.54 -1.12
N GLU A 11 -12.84 -22.65 -0.37
CA GLU A 11 -11.78 -22.95 0.59
C GLU A 11 -10.49 -23.32 -0.13
N ASN A 12 -10.54 -24.20 -1.11
CA ASN A 12 -9.40 -24.57 -1.93
C ASN A 12 -8.89 -23.38 -2.74
N LEU A 13 -9.79 -22.58 -3.33
CA LEU A 13 -9.39 -21.37 -4.05
C LEU A 13 -8.62 -20.41 -3.14
N ALA A 14 -9.13 -20.10 -1.94
CA ALA A 14 -8.46 -19.24 -0.98
C ALA A 14 -7.07 -19.79 -0.61
N ARG A 15 -6.96 -21.08 -0.35
CA ARG A 15 -5.71 -21.76 -0.04
C ARG A 15 -4.71 -21.63 -1.20
N LEU A 16 -5.12 -21.98 -2.43
CA LEU A 16 -4.26 -21.91 -3.61
C LEU A 16 -3.83 -20.48 -3.95
N LEU A 17 -4.68 -19.49 -3.71
CA LEU A 17 -4.33 -18.07 -3.89
C LEU A 17 -3.25 -17.60 -2.90
N VAL A 18 -3.11 -18.23 -1.74
CA VAL A 18 -2.09 -17.90 -0.73
C VAL A 18 -0.87 -18.80 -0.85
N GLU A 19 -1.07 -20.12 -0.85
CA GLU A 19 0.00 -21.11 -0.86
C GLU A 19 0.66 -21.29 -2.24
N GLY A 20 -0.03 -20.85 -3.30
CA GLY A 20 0.43 -21.00 -4.67
C GLY A 20 -0.04 -22.31 -5.29
N VAL A 21 0.32 -22.50 -6.57
CA VAL A 21 0.03 -23.71 -7.35
C VAL A 21 1.33 -24.24 -7.92
N GLU A 22 1.67 -25.45 -7.54
CA GLU A 22 2.87 -26.11 -8.08
C GLU A 22 2.71 -26.42 -9.56
N MET A 23 3.79 -26.26 -10.31
CA MET A 23 3.84 -26.54 -11.74
C MET A 23 3.86 -28.05 -12.02
N LYS A 24 2.89 -28.54 -12.79
CA LYS A 24 2.98 -29.91 -13.35
C LYS A 24 4.07 -29.94 -14.39
N ARG A 25 5.11 -30.76 -14.17
CA ARG A 25 6.28 -30.90 -15.07
C ARG A 25 6.05 -31.97 -16.12
N ASP A 26 5.01 -31.79 -16.92
CA ASP A 26 4.51 -32.74 -17.94
C ASP A 26 5.08 -32.51 -19.33
N THR A 27 5.92 -31.48 -19.51
CA THR A 27 6.62 -31.19 -20.75
C THR A 27 8.11 -30.95 -20.49
N LEU A 28 8.96 -31.11 -21.50
CA LEU A 28 10.40 -30.81 -21.38
C LEU A 28 10.66 -29.36 -20.95
N THR A 29 9.89 -28.41 -21.52
CA THR A 29 10.00 -27.00 -21.18
C THR A 29 9.70 -26.75 -19.70
N LYS A 30 8.61 -27.32 -19.19
CA LYS A 30 8.25 -27.20 -17.77
C LYS A 30 9.21 -27.96 -16.87
N PHE A 31 9.71 -29.11 -17.32
CA PHE A 31 10.69 -29.90 -16.57
C PHE A 31 12.01 -29.15 -16.37
N LEU A 32 12.47 -28.44 -17.39
CA LEU A 32 13.70 -27.65 -17.36
C LEU A 32 13.50 -26.24 -16.77
N ASN A 33 12.25 -25.85 -16.44
CA ASN A 33 11.98 -24.56 -15.82
C ASN A 33 12.59 -24.51 -14.41
N LYS A 34 13.24 -23.40 -14.07
CA LYS A 34 13.77 -23.16 -12.74
C LYS A 34 12.69 -22.78 -11.72
N ASP A 35 11.53 -22.32 -12.21
CA ASP A 35 10.38 -22.05 -11.37
C ASP A 35 9.63 -23.34 -11.04
N TRP A 36 9.22 -23.48 -9.79
CA TRP A 36 8.47 -24.65 -9.31
C TRP A 36 6.96 -24.42 -9.29
N TYR A 37 6.53 -23.19 -9.56
CA TYR A 37 5.15 -22.77 -9.39
C TYR A 37 4.56 -22.19 -10.68
N ASP A 38 3.35 -22.59 -11.01
CA ASP A 38 2.50 -21.90 -12.00
C ASP A 38 1.89 -20.63 -11.37
N LEU A 39 1.67 -20.65 -10.05
CA LEU A 39 1.31 -19.50 -9.23
C LEU A 39 2.18 -19.52 -7.98
N ARG A 40 3.09 -18.55 -7.84
CA ARG A 40 4.01 -18.50 -6.70
C ARG A 40 3.27 -18.23 -5.39
N PRO A 41 3.70 -18.82 -4.25
CA PRO A 41 3.11 -18.53 -2.95
C PRO A 41 3.29 -17.07 -2.54
N LEU A 42 2.42 -16.58 -1.65
CA LEU A 42 2.51 -15.27 -1.03
C LEU A 42 3.30 -15.38 0.29
N HIS A 43 4.56 -14.97 0.28
CA HIS A 43 5.44 -15.09 1.45
C HIS A 43 5.19 -14.04 2.52
N ASN A 44 4.60 -12.89 2.16
CA ASN A 44 4.46 -11.73 3.03
C ASN A 44 3.00 -11.36 3.35
N PHE A 45 2.05 -12.22 3.03
CA PHE A 45 0.62 -11.89 3.19
C PHE A 45 0.18 -11.75 4.67
N PHE A 46 0.99 -12.17 5.61
CA PHE A 46 0.76 -11.89 7.03
C PHE A 46 0.94 -10.39 7.39
N PHE A 47 1.60 -9.60 6.55
CA PHE A 47 1.62 -8.15 6.63
C PHE A 47 0.41 -7.54 5.92
N THR A 48 -0.76 -7.71 6.48
CA THR A 48 -2.03 -7.26 5.87
C THR A 48 -2.14 -5.74 5.73
N ARG A 49 -1.41 -4.98 6.56
CA ARG A 49 -1.37 -3.53 6.52
C ARG A 49 -0.80 -2.98 5.22
N ASP A 50 0.22 -3.63 4.63
CA ASP A 50 0.86 -3.13 3.42
C ASP A 50 -0.08 -3.14 2.21
N ALA A 51 -0.93 -4.17 2.13
CA ALA A 51 -1.83 -4.38 1.01
C ALA A 51 -3.15 -3.59 1.12
N SER A 52 -3.53 -3.17 2.33
CA SER A 52 -4.76 -2.41 2.56
C SER A 52 -4.66 -1.57 3.82
N MET A 53 -5.03 -0.31 3.73
CA MET A 53 -4.95 0.63 4.84
C MET A 53 -6.26 1.38 5.03
N SER A 54 -6.81 1.29 6.24
CA SER A 54 -7.99 2.08 6.61
C SER A 54 -7.64 3.56 6.63
N MET A 55 -8.36 4.34 5.86
CA MET A 55 -8.15 5.76 5.71
C MET A 55 -9.49 6.50 5.86
N TYR A 56 -9.75 7.00 7.06
CA TYR A 56 -11.03 7.59 7.44
C TYR A 56 -12.19 6.61 7.25
N ASN A 57 -13.10 6.86 6.28
CA ASN A 57 -14.26 6.01 5.99
C ASN A 57 -14.05 5.07 4.79
N GLU A 58 -12.83 4.95 4.32
CA GLU A 58 -12.48 4.15 3.15
C GLU A 58 -11.27 3.24 3.45
N VAL A 59 -11.06 2.28 2.60
CA VAL A 59 -9.86 1.44 2.60
C VAL A 59 -9.07 1.73 1.34
N LEU A 60 -7.91 2.36 1.50
CA LEU A 60 -6.96 2.53 0.41
C LEU A 60 -6.29 1.18 0.13
N ILE A 61 -6.42 0.70 -1.08
CA ILE A 61 -5.78 -0.53 -1.54
C ILE A 61 -4.35 -0.23 -1.95
N GLY A 62 -3.43 -0.98 -1.39
CA GLY A 62 -2.00 -0.84 -1.65
C GLY A 62 -1.67 -1.10 -3.11
N ARG A 63 -0.68 -0.39 -3.62
CA ARG A 63 -0.01 -0.70 -4.86
C ARG A 63 1.43 -1.04 -4.55
N MET A 64 1.66 -2.34 -4.50
CA MET A 64 2.91 -2.88 -3.99
C MET A 64 4.10 -2.48 -4.86
N ALA A 65 5.21 -2.10 -4.24
CA ALA A 65 6.46 -1.80 -4.94
C ALA A 65 7.04 -3.05 -5.60
N ASN A 66 6.79 -4.23 -5.02
CA ASN A 66 7.19 -5.50 -5.58
C ASN A 66 5.99 -6.23 -6.21
N ALA A 67 6.06 -6.48 -7.52
CA ALA A 67 5.01 -7.17 -8.29
C ALA A 67 4.61 -8.55 -7.73
N VAL A 68 5.50 -9.24 -7.03
CA VAL A 68 5.19 -10.53 -6.39
C VAL A 68 4.09 -10.38 -5.34
N ARG A 69 3.94 -9.20 -4.74
CA ARG A 69 2.95 -8.88 -3.71
C ARG A 69 1.62 -8.33 -4.25
N ASP A 70 1.49 -8.08 -5.56
CA ASP A 70 0.26 -7.48 -6.14
C ASP A 70 -1.01 -8.28 -5.80
N ARG A 71 -0.89 -9.62 -5.77
CA ARG A 71 -2.03 -10.48 -5.45
C ARG A 71 -2.53 -10.29 -4.02
N GLU A 72 -1.66 -9.89 -3.09
CA GLU A 72 -2.05 -9.52 -1.73
C GLU A 72 -3.07 -8.37 -1.75
N ALA A 73 -2.80 -7.32 -2.52
CA ALA A 73 -3.70 -6.19 -2.67
C ALA A 73 -5.04 -6.57 -3.32
N ILE A 74 -5.01 -7.45 -4.35
CA ILE A 74 -6.24 -7.95 -5.01
C ILE A 74 -7.09 -8.76 -4.04
N ILE A 75 -6.48 -9.64 -3.23
CA ILE A 75 -7.19 -10.44 -2.23
C ILE A 75 -7.80 -9.52 -1.17
N MET A 76 -7.03 -8.55 -0.64
CA MET A 76 -7.53 -7.61 0.35
C MET A 76 -8.68 -6.76 -0.19
N GLN A 77 -8.57 -6.26 -1.43
CA GLN A 77 -9.66 -5.55 -2.08
C GLN A 77 -10.92 -6.42 -2.18
N SER A 78 -10.77 -7.67 -2.63
CA SER A 78 -11.89 -8.60 -2.75
C SER A 78 -12.57 -8.86 -1.40
N ILE A 79 -11.80 -8.96 -0.31
CA ILE A 79 -12.35 -9.14 1.04
C ILE A 79 -13.20 -7.92 1.42
N PHE A 80 -12.73 -6.70 1.21
CA PHE A 80 -13.49 -5.50 1.57
C PHE A 80 -14.69 -5.25 0.66
N ASP A 81 -14.59 -5.58 -0.63
CA ASP A 81 -15.66 -5.34 -1.60
C ASP A 81 -16.81 -6.37 -1.50
N PHE A 82 -16.51 -7.62 -1.10
CA PHE A 82 -17.48 -8.72 -1.19
C PHE A 82 -17.84 -9.36 0.14
N THR A 83 -17.11 -9.10 1.23
CA THR A 83 -17.48 -9.71 2.53
C THR A 83 -18.65 -8.96 3.16
N PRO A 84 -19.79 -9.64 3.44
CA PRO A 84 -20.89 -9.04 4.17
C PRO A 84 -20.44 -8.56 5.55
N GLY A 85 -20.78 -7.33 5.90
CA GLY A 85 -20.42 -6.72 7.19
C GLY A 85 -19.33 -5.64 7.09
N PHE A 86 -18.53 -5.60 6.02
CA PHE A 86 -17.74 -4.42 5.71
C PHE A 86 -18.62 -3.39 4.99
N ASN A 87 -18.94 -2.30 5.70
CA ASN A 87 -19.68 -1.18 5.13
C ASN A 87 -18.73 -0.04 4.79
N THR A 88 -17.77 -0.31 3.92
CA THR A 88 -16.72 0.62 3.52
C THR A 88 -16.53 0.62 2.01
N LYS A 89 -15.91 1.66 1.49
CA LYS A 89 -15.51 1.74 0.09
C LYS A 89 -14.03 1.47 -0.03
N THR A 90 -13.63 0.72 -1.03
CA THR A 90 -12.23 0.61 -1.41
C THR A 90 -11.85 1.77 -2.32
N LEU A 91 -10.66 2.31 -2.12
CA LEU A 91 -10.02 3.30 -2.95
C LEU A 91 -8.79 2.70 -3.58
N SER A 92 -8.78 2.54 -4.89
CA SER A 92 -7.59 2.20 -5.66
C SER A 92 -7.10 3.42 -6.43
N LEU A 93 -5.81 3.70 -6.36
CA LEU A 93 -5.23 4.78 -7.15
C LEU A 93 -5.20 4.36 -8.61
N ASN A 94 -5.66 5.25 -9.50
CA ASN A 94 -5.73 4.95 -10.93
C ASN A 94 -4.33 4.66 -11.51
N THR A 95 -4.21 3.55 -12.22
CA THR A 95 -2.95 3.00 -12.70
C THR A 95 -2.90 2.84 -14.22
N GLU A 96 -3.99 3.17 -14.94
CA GLU A 96 -4.06 3.01 -16.39
C GLU A 96 -2.98 3.81 -17.13
N SER A 97 -2.53 4.92 -16.56
CA SER A 97 -1.47 5.78 -17.09
C SER A 97 -0.06 5.46 -16.56
N ASP A 98 0.12 4.36 -15.83
CA ASP A 98 1.40 4.02 -15.21
C ASP A 98 1.99 2.68 -15.69
N PRO A 99 2.36 2.56 -16.98
CA PRO A 99 2.89 1.32 -17.54
C PRO A 99 4.24 0.89 -16.94
N LEU A 100 4.96 1.82 -16.31
CA LEU A 100 6.26 1.56 -15.68
C LEU A 100 6.15 1.25 -14.18
N ARG A 101 4.94 1.09 -13.64
CA ARG A 101 4.69 0.79 -12.23
C ARG A 101 5.40 1.76 -11.26
N LYS A 102 5.48 3.03 -11.61
CA LYS A 102 6.12 4.06 -10.79
C LYS A 102 5.22 4.63 -9.69
N LEU A 103 3.95 4.27 -9.72
CA LEU A 103 2.97 4.64 -8.72
C LEU A 103 2.87 3.48 -7.72
N THR A 104 3.50 3.61 -6.58
CA THR A 104 3.51 2.59 -5.51
C THR A 104 3.15 3.23 -4.18
N ILE A 105 2.37 2.53 -3.36
CA ILE A 105 2.00 2.92 -2.01
C ILE A 105 1.71 1.68 -1.17
N GLU A 106 2.37 1.57 -0.03
CA GLU A 106 2.22 0.48 0.93
C GLU A 106 1.81 1.01 2.30
N GLY A 107 1.03 0.23 3.03
CA GLY A 107 0.40 0.69 4.27
C GLY A 107 1.35 0.95 5.44
N GLY A 108 2.54 0.38 5.42
CA GLY A 108 3.60 0.71 6.38
C GLY A 108 4.06 2.18 6.29
N ASP A 109 3.78 2.83 5.15
CA ASP A 109 4.09 4.25 4.95
C ASP A 109 2.91 5.19 5.28
N VAL A 110 1.69 4.68 5.48
CA VAL A 110 0.50 5.54 5.65
C VAL A 110 -0.04 5.45 7.07
N GLN A 111 -0.07 6.58 7.77
CA GLN A 111 -0.57 6.68 9.14
C GLN A 111 -1.58 7.82 9.26
N ILE A 112 -2.66 7.57 10.00
CA ILE A 112 -3.64 8.61 10.36
C ILE A 112 -3.22 9.20 11.70
N ALA A 113 -2.83 10.46 11.69
CA ALA A 113 -2.51 11.20 12.92
C ALA A 113 -3.77 11.77 13.58
N ARG A 114 -4.72 12.20 12.74
CA ARG A 114 -5.97 12.83 13.16
C ARG A 114 -6.98 12.77 11.99
N ASP A 115 -8.24 13.08 12.24
CA ASP A 115 -9.31 13.08 11.22
C ASP A 115 -9.06 13.97 9.99
N ASP A 116 -8.12 14.90 10.12
CA ASP A 116 -7.73 15.82 9.06
C ASP A 116 -6.23 15.77 8.72
N ILE A 117 -5.45 14.84 9.32
CA ILE A 117 -4.00 14.75 9.12
C ILE A 117 -3.60 13.32 8.78
N LEU A 118 -3.02 13.16 7.60
CA LEU A 118 -2.26 11.97 7.20
C LEU A 118 -0.75 12.21 7.33
N VAL A 119 -0.03 11.18 7.74
CA VAL A 119 1.44 11.15 7.67
C VAL A 119 1.83 10.05 6.72
N ILE A 120 2.65 10.37 5.73
CA ILE A 120 3.03 9.42 4.66
C ILE A 120 4.54 9.40 4.50
N GLY A 121 5.13 8.22 4.52
CA GLY A 121 6.54 8.01 4.16
C GLY A 121 6.72 8.05 2.64
N ASN A 122 7.74 8.76 2.16
CA ASN A 122 8.18 8.71 0.78
C ASN A 122 9.55 8.05 0.69
N GLY A 123 9.62 6.88 0.08
CA GLY A 123 10.85 6.08 0.05
C GLY A 123 10.81 4.98 -1.01
N MET A 124 11.35 3.83 -0.69
CA MET A 124 11.41 2.69 -1.62
C MET A 124 10.05 2.06 -1.89
N ARG A 125 9.10 2.16 -0.96
CA ARG A 125 7.78 1.50 -1.02
C ARG A 125 6.67 2.42 -1.47
N THR A 126 6.76 3.69 -1.12
CA THR A 126 5.76 4.69 -1.50
C THR A 126 6.42 5.81 -2.29
N SER A 127 5.93 6.02 -3.50
CA SER A 127 6.44 7.01 -4.44
C SER A 127 5.73 8.35 -4.33
N THR A 128 6.41 9.44 -4.67
CA THR A 128 5.81 10.77 -4.77
C THR A 128 4.61 10.80 -5.71
N ARG A 129 4.63 10.01 -6.79
CA ARG A 129 3.51 9.90 -7.73
C ARG A 129 2.24 9.35 -7.10
N ALA A 130 2.38 8.37 -6.19
CA ALA A 130 1.23 7.84 -5.46
C ALA A 130 0.68 8.87 -4.47
N ILE A 131 1.55 9.64 -3.82
CA ILE A 131 1.17 10.72 -2.93
C ILE A 131 0.44 11.83 -3.70
N ASP A 132 0.93 12.21 -4.89
CA ASP A 132 0.26 13.15 -5.79
C ASP A 132 -1.12 12.62 -6.21
N ALA A 133 -1.23 11.35 -6.60
CA ALA A 133 -2.51 10.75 -6.97
C ALA A 133 -3.50 10.77 -5.81
N LEU A 134 -3.05 10.50 -4.59
CA LEU A 134 -3.86 10.59 -3.39
C LEU A 134 -4.27 12.04 -3.09
N MET A 135 -3.34 12.98 -3.20
CA MET A 135 -3.61 14.42 -3.08
C MET A 135 -4.69 14.88 -4.06
N TYR A 136 -4.59 14.49 -5.34
CA TYR A 136 -5.61 14.81 -6.35
C TYR A 136 -6.95 14.14 -6.05
N ASN A 137 -6.95 12.96 -5.46
CA ASN A 137 -8.18 12.32 -5.02
C ASN A 137 -8.89 13.18 -3.96
N PHE A 138 -8.18 13.71 -2.95
CA PHE A 138 -8.74 14.62 -1.95
C PHE A 138 -9.22 15.95 -2.58
N ILE A 139 -8.49 16.51 -3.51
CA ILE A 139 -8.88 17.73 -4.23
C ILE A 139 -10.19 17.50 -4.98
N ASN A 140 -10.31 16.38 -5.69
CA ASN A 140 -11.49 16.07 -6.52
C ASN A 140 -12.75 15.77 -5.69
N ARG A 141 -12.61 15.36 -4.43
CA ARG A 141 -13.77 15.19 -3.52
C ARG A 141 -14.43 16.52 -3.18
N ASN A 142 -13.70 17.62 -3.28
CA ASN A 142 -14.17 18.97 -2.99
C ASN A 142 -14.91 19.10 -1.64
N GLU A 143 -14.40 18.39 -0.64
CA GLU A 143 -14.96 18.41 0.71
C GLU A 143 -14.70 19.77 1.38
N ASP A 144 -15.64 20.22 2.19
CA ASP A 144 -15.55 21.48 2.96
C ASP A 144 -14.56 21.37 4.16
N LYS A 145 -13.75 20.33 4.14
CA LYS A 145 -12.80 19.96 5.17
C LYS A 145 -11.39 20.38 4.77
N VAL A 146 -10.62 20.81 5.77
CA VAL A 146 -9.18 20.98 5.58
C VAL A 146 -8.53 19.61 5.70
N GLN A 147 -7.70 19.26 4.74
CA GLN A 147 -6.90 18.04 4.76
C GLN A 147 -5.41 18.41 4.77
N HIS A 148 -4.69 17.86 5.72
CA HIS A 148 -3.24 17.97 5.82
C HIS A 148 -2.59 16.62 5.46
N ILE A 149 -1.52 16.67 4.66
CA ILE A 149 -0.67 15.53 4.40
C ILE A 149 0.76 15.93 4.78
N LEU A 150 1.33 15.22 5.74
CA LEU A 150 2.73 15.36 6.13
C LEU A 150 3.51 14.24 5.44
N VAL A 151 4.40 14.60 4.54
CA VAL A 151 5.22 13.65 3.80
C VAL A 151 6.62 13.66 4.39
N GLN A 152 7.04 12.52 4.94
CA GLN A 152 8.39 12.33 5.44
C GLN A 152 9.23 11.60 4.39
N GLU A 153 10.31 12.20 3.93
CA GLU A 153 11.31 11.51 3.13
C GLU A 153 12.03 10.45 3.95
N LEU A 154 12.21 9.27 3.36
CA LEU A 154 12.89 8.13 3.97
C LEU A 154 14.17 7.80 3.21
N PRO A 155 15.25 7.36 3.89
CA PRO A 155 16.46 6.89 3.24
C PRO A 155 16.19 5.64 2.38
N HIS A 156 16.86 5.52 1.25
CA HIS A 156 16.86 4.29 0.46
C HIS A 156 17.69 3.16 1.08
N SER A 157 18.51 3.45 2.06
CA SER A 157 19.43 2.52 2.72
C SER A 157 19.70 3.01 4.15
N PRO A 158 19.86 2.12 5.12
CA PRO A 158 19.69 0.65 5.04
C PRO A 158 18.21 0.20 4.91
N GLU A 159 17.98 -1.07 4.60
CA GLU A 159 16.63 -1.66 4.46
C GLU A 159 15.75 -1.53 5.71
N SER A 160 16.34 -1.28 6.89
CA SER A 160 15.59 -0.99 8.13
C SER A 160 14.76 0.30 8.07
N PHE A 161 14.85 1.09 7.00
CA PHE A 161 14.09 2.33 6.81
C PHE A 161 13.12 2.25 5.61
N ILE A 162 12.74 1.03 5.22
CA ILE A 162 11.92 0.81 4.02
C ILE A 162 10.51 1.40 4.12
N ASN A 163 9.96 1.53 5.32
CA ASN A 163 8.64 2.09 5.59
C ASN A 163 8.70 3.10 6.74
N LEU A 164 7.73 4.02 6.77
CA LEU A 164 7.61 5.03 7.82
C LEU A 164 7.44 4.41 9.22
N ASP A 165 6.65 3.35 9.35
CA ASP A 165 6.38 2.68 10.63
C ASP A 165 7.62 2.03 11.26
N MET A 166 8.70 1.87 10.50
CA MET A 166 10.00 1.44 11.02
C MET A 166 10.75 2.55 11.78
N VAL A 167 10.41 3.82 11.54
CA VAL A 167 11.12 4.98 12.09
C VAL A 167 10.22 5.96 12.84
N PHE A 168 8.91 5.86 12.61
CA PHE A 168 7.89 6.66 13.28
C PHE A 168 6.57 5.90 13.36
N THR A 169 5.96 5.85 14.55
CA THR A 169 4.61 5.29 14.71
C THR A 169 3.86 5.93 15.86
N PHE A 170 2.55 6.13 15.69
CA PHE A 170 1.68 6.57 16.78
C PHE A 170 1.39 5.37 17.69
N LEU A 171 1.54 5.59 19.00
CA LEU A 171 1.20 4.62 20.05
C LEU A 171 -0.13 4.95 20.71
N ASP A 172 -0.44 6.26 20.80
CA ASP A 172 -1.66 6.80 21.38
C ASP A 172 -1.89 8.21 20.83
N LYS A 173 -2.95 8.88 21.24
CA LYS A 173 -3.30 10.26 20.83
C LYS A 173 -2.21 11.29 21.13
N ASP A 174 -1.45 11.07 22.18
CA ASP A 174 -0.41 11.98 22.69
C ASP A 174 0.98 11.32 22.78
N LYS A 175 1.14 10.13 22.18
CA LYS A 175 2.39 9.36 22.23
C LYS A 175 2.76 8.82 20.87
N CYS A 176 4.03 8.93 20.55
CA CYS A 176 4.62 8.30 19.37
C CYS A 176 5.97 7.67 19.73
N MET A 177 6.35 6.70 18.95
CA MET A 177 7.70 6.17 18.94
C MET A 177 8.42 6.70 17.70
N VAL A 178 9.64 7.14 17.87
CA VAL A 178 10.41 7.80 16.81
C VAL A 178 11.87 7.39 16.84
N TYR A 179 12.43 7.17 15.66
CA TYR A 179 13.88 7.06 15.50
C TYR A 179 14.46 8.47 15.40
N GLU A 180 14.95 8.97 16.53
CA GLU A 180 15.41 10.36 16.71
C GLU A 180 16.40 10.83 15.63
N PRO A 181 17.45 10.07 15.24
CA PRO A 181 18.43 10.56 14.28
C PRO A 181 17.86 10.91 12.91
N LEU A 182 16.74 10.29 12.51
CA LEU A 182 16.12 10.57 11.21
C LEU A 182 15.05 11.65 11.31
N ILE A 183 14.23 11.62 12.35
CA ILE A 183 13.01 12.42 12.44
C ILE A 183 13.25 13.76 13.17
N MET A 184 14.09 13.76 14.19
CA MET A 184 14.27 14.93 15.07
C MET A 184 15.55 15.70 14.82
N SER A 185 16.56 15.05 14.27
CA SER A 185 17.85 15.69 14.02
C SER A 185 17.86 16.42 12.69
N PRO A 186 18.53 17.58 12.57
CA PRO A 186 18.75 18.24 11.30
C PRO A 186 19.47 17.27 10.33
N GLY A 187 18.82 16.98 9.21
CA GLY A 187 19.32 16.00 8.26
C GLY A 187 19.02 16.36 6.82
N ASN A 188 19.33 15.45 5.92
CA ASN A 188 19.11 15.59 4.48
C ASN A 188 17.69 15.21 4.05
N TYR A 189 16.87 14.69 4.97
CA TYR A 189 15.52 14.21 4.69
C TYR A 189 14.49 15.21 5.16
N GLN A 190 13.60 15.59 4.26
CA GLN A 190 12.64 16.67 4.49
C GLN A 190 11.31 16.11 4.97
N THR A 191 10.61 16.89 5.78
CA THR A 191 9.19 16.73 6.04
C THR A 191 8.43 17.81 5.26
N VAL A 192 7.62 17.40 4.31
CA VAL A 192 6.84 18.30 3.46
C VAL A 192 5.40 18.34 3.95
N HIS A 193 4.87 19.54 4.16
CA HIS A 193 3.49 19.76 4.54
C HIS A 193 2.65 20.21 3.36
N ILE A 194 1.65 19.41 2.98
CA ILE A 194 0.66 19.70 1.96
C ILE A 194 -0.65 20.07 2.65
N LYS A 195 -1.25 21.18 2.27
CA LYS A 195 -2.57 21.62 2.75
C LYS A 195 -3.55 21.71 1.60
N ILE A 196 -4.69 21.03 1.75
CA ILE A 196 -5.83 21.04 0.81
C ILE A 196 -7.03 21.63 1.56
N GLN A 197 -7.81 22.47 0.90
CA GLN A 197 -9.02 23.05 1.45
C GLN A 197 -10.00 23.40 0.34
N HIS A 198 -11.30 23.09 0.52
CA HIS A 198 -12.36 23.34 -0.47
C HIS A 198 -11.99 22.87 -1.88
N GLY A 199 -11.49 21.64 -1.99
CA GLY A 199 -11.08 21.06 -3.27
C GLY A 199 -9.91 21.77 -3.97
N LYS A 200 -9.09 22.52 -3.22
CA LYS A 200 -7.93 23.25 -3.77
C LYS A 200 -6.68 22.97 -2.97
N LEU A 201 -5.57 22.83 -3.69
CA LEU A 201 -4.25 22.86 -3.09
C LEU A 201 -3.95 24.29 -2.60
N ILE A 202 -3.73 24.44 -1.28
CA ILE A 202 -3.45 25.73 -0.66
C ILE A 202 -1.96 25.98 -0.57
N SER A 203 -1.19 24.97 -0.15
CA SER A 203 0.26 25.10 -0.03
C SER A 203 0.96 23.75 -0.07
N ILE A 204 2.21 23.77 -0.53
CA ILE A 204 3.24 22.73 -0.33
C ILE A 204 4.46 23.47 0.21
N ARG A 205 4.98 23.06 1.35
CA ARG A 205 6.11 23.73 2.00
C ARG A 205 6.90 22.79 2.91
#